data_f3f22b9c7880f0f9796448687fb53b88
#
_entry.id   f3f22b9c7880f0f9796448687fb53b88
#
_cell.length_a   1.000
_cell.length_b   1.000
_cell.length_c   1.000
_cell.angle_alpha   90.00
_cell.angle_beta   90.00
_cell.angle_gamma   90.00
#
_symmetry.space_group_name_H-M   'P 1'
#
loop_
_entity.id
_entity.type
_entity.pdbx_description
1 polymer ?
#
loop_
_entity_poly.entity_id
_entity_poly.type
_entity_poly.pdbx_seq_one_letter_code
_entity_poly.pdbx_strand_id
1 'polypeptide(L)'
;MQKILLGIGVVLMMLGIFGMSYTWNHDHRQAKTLEEYATLDFQASRDEQGNLEGAVLSVWDYRYDKAQLLKRAILFTDGAPWEMPASTKQTRARWLNENKLFVSLPKMALRDLILAKEVRFKFFYDNGQSVDLPLGQKEMVAWQRKLRW
;
A
#
# COMPACT_ATOMS: atom_id res chain seq x y z
N MET A 1 4.76 -38.81 28.88
CA MET A 1 5.65 -38.10 27.95
C MET A 1 4.95 -37.55 26.72
N GLN A 2 4.16 -38.34 25.99
CA GLN A 2 3.49 -37.92 24.78
C GLN A 2 2.53 -36.72 24.96
N LYS A 3 1.78 -36.66 26.06
CA LYS A 3 0.88 -35.54 26.38
C LYS A 3 1.60 -34.24 26.70
N ILE A 4 2.79 -34.32 27.30
CA ILE A 4 3.64 -33.17 27.64
C ILE A 4 4.27 -32.60 26.36
N LEU A 5 4.75 -33.44 25.47
CA LEU A 5 5.28 -33.04 24.16
C LEU A 5 4.24 -32.36 23.30
N LEU A 6 2.99 -32.85 23.30
CA LEU A 6 1.87 -32.21 22.56
C LEU A 6 1.54 -30.83 23.12
N GLY A 7 1.55 -30.68 24.45
CA GLY A 7 1.32 -29.38 25.12
C GLY A 7 2.39 -28.36 24.78
N ILE A 8 3.66 -28.74 24.78
CA ILE A 8 4.77 -27.87 24.41
C ILE A 8 4.69 -27.44 22.95
N GLY A 9 4.35 -28.38 22.05
CA GLY A 9 4.17 -28.05 20.63
C GLY A 9 3.07 -27.01 20.38
N VAL A 10 1.94 -27.11 21.05
CA VAL A 10 0.83 -26.17 20.94
C VAL A 10 1.21 -24.80 21.49
N VAL A 11 1.91 -24.72 22.62
CA VAL A 11 2.39 -23.45 23.19
C VAL A 11 3.40 -22.77 22.27
N LEU A 12 4.34 -23.50 21.70
CA LEU A 12 5.31 -22.96 20.73
C LEU A 12 4.64 -22.46 19.46
N MET A 13 3.62 -23.16 18.97
CA MET A 13 2.86 -22.72 17.80
C MET A 13 2.06 -21.45 18.08
N MET A 14 1.43 -21.33 19.25
CA MET A 14 0.75 -20.10 19.66
C MET A 14 1.71 -18.92 19.82
N LEU A 15 2.85 -19.10 20.44
CA LEU A 15 3.88 -18.07 20.58
C LEU A 15 4.41 -17.62 19.23
N GLY A 16 4.57 -18.53 18.26
CA GLY A 16 4.96 -18.20 16.90
C GLY A 16 3.92 -17.32 16.19
N ILE A 17 2.64 -17.64 16.32
CA ILE A 17 1.55 -16.85 15.70
C ILE A 17 1.46 -15.46 16.35
N PHE A 18 1.56 -15.36 17.67
CA PHE A 18 1.56 -14.07 18.37
C PHE A 18 2.80 -13.24 18.04
N GLY A 19 3.97 -13.86 17.93
CA GLY A 19 5.20 -13.20 17.55
C GLY A 19 5.15 -12.63 16.13
N MET A 20 4.63 -13.38 15.17
CA MET A 20 4.44 -12.90 13.79
C MET A 20 3.43 -11.76 13.71
N SER A 21 2.32 -11.84 14.45
CA SER A 21 1.32 -10.78 14.51
C SER A 21 1.86 -9.50 15.15
N TYR A 22 2.67 -9.65 16.18
CA TYR A 22 3.29 -8.52 16.87
C TYR A 22 4.33 -7.80 16.01
N THR A 23 5.25 -8.55 15.38
CA THR A 23 6.25 -7.99 14.46
C THR A 23 5.61 -7.30 13.28
N TRP A 24 4.60 -7.89 12.67
CA TRP A 24 3.92 -7.30 11.53
C TRP A 24 3.22 -5.98 11.88
N ASN A 25 2.48 -5.90 12.99
CA ASN A 25 1.88 -4.66 13.47
C ASN A 25 2.93 -3.59 13.85
N HIS A 26 4.06 -4.02 14.37
CA HIS A 26 5.14 -3.12 14.78
C HIS A 26 5.83 -2.54 13.56
N ASP A 27 6.16 -3.35 12.56
CA ASP A 27 6.76 -2.93 11.31
C ASP A 27 5.85 -1.96 10.54
N HIS A 28 4.56 -2.23 10.53
CA HIS A 28 3.55 -1.37 9.91
C HIS A 28 3.48 0.04 10.54
N ARG A 29 3.59 0.14 11.86
CA ARG A 29 3.62 1.41 12.59
C ARG A 29 4.93 2.17 12.44
N GLN A 30 6.02 1.50 12.12
CA GLN A 30 7.36 2.07 11.97
C GLN A 30 7.76 2.27 10.51
N ALA A 31 6.89 1.96 9.58
CA ALA A 31 7.14 2.15 8.16
C ALA A 31 7.52 3.60 7.86
N LYS A 32 8.63 3.78 7.18
CA LYS A 32 9.17 5.09 6.76
C LYS A 32 8.82 5.40 5.32
N THR A 33 8.49 4.38 4.55
CA THR A 33 8.14 4.48 3.14
C THR A 33 6.84 3.74 2.86
N LEU A 34 6.19 4.07 1.75
CA LEU A 34 4.91 3.48 1.39
C LEU A 34 5.01 1.98 1.12
N GLU A 35 6.08 1.53 0.49
CA GLU A 35 6.32 0.11 0.21
C GLU A 35 6.64 -0.72 1.46
N GLU A 36 7.13 -0.08 2.53
CA GLU A 36 7.27 -0.73 3.84
C GLU A 36 5.92 -0.86 4.55
N TYR A 37 5.00 0.06 4.28
CA TYR A 37 3.68 0.08 4.90
C TYR A 37 2.69 -0.88 4.24
N ALA A 38 2.65 -0.93 2.92
CA ALA A 38 1.66 -1.67 2.14
C ALA A 38 2.29 -2.35 0.92
N THR A 39 1.63 -3.38 0.43
CA THR A 39 2.00 -3.97 -0.87
C THR A 39 1.50 -3.08 -1.99
N LEU A 40 2.38 -2.74 -2.92
CA LEU A 40 2.10 -1.85 -4.03
C LEU A 40 2.17 -2.60 -5.37
N ASP A 41 1.24 -2.29 -6.26
CA ASP A 41 1.33 -2.64 -7.66
C ASP A 41 1.04 -1.41 -8.52
N PHE A 42 2.00 -1.02 -9.33
CA PHE A 42 1.91 0.13 -10.21
C PHE A 42 1.96 -0.32 -11.67
N GLN A 43 0.91 -0.03 -12.42
CA GLN A 43 0.75 -0.42 -13.81
C GLN A 43 0.48 0.79 -14.69
N ALA A 44 1.31 0.99 -15.70
CA ALA A 44 1.09 2.01 -16.73
C ALA A 44 0.18 1.45 -17.85
N SER A 45 -0.79 2.24 -18.28
CA SER A 45 -1.63 1.94 -19.45
C SER A 45 -1.18 2.75 -20.66
N ARG A 46 -1.19 2.10 -21.83
CA ARG A 46 -0.79 2.68 -23.10
C ARG A 46 -1.84 2.41 -24.16
N ASP A 47 -1.96 3.35 -25.11
CA ASP A 47 -2.81 3.16 -26.29
C ASP A 47 -2.19 2.16 -27.29
N GLU A 48 -2.92 1.86 -28.37
CA GLU A 48 -2.47 0.96 -29.43
C GLU A 48 -1.18 1.44 -30.11
N GLN A 49 -0.89 2.74 -30.06
CA GLN A 49 0.30 3.38 -30.61
C GLN A 49 1.47 3.41 -29.61
N GLY A 50 1.27 2.91 -28.39
CA GLY A 50 2.27 2.88 -27.32
C GLY A 50 2.40 4.18 -26.51
N ASN A 51 1.52 5.16 -26.73
CA ASN A 51 1.53 6.39 -25.94
C ASN A 51 0.95 6.15 -24.55
N LEU A 52 1.52 6.80 -23.56
CA LEU A 52 1.04 6.72 -22.18
C LEU A 52 -0.34 7.39 -22.04
N GLU A 53 -1.34 6.64 -21.61
CA GLU A 53 -2.70 7.13 -21.35
C GLU A 53 -2.94 7.40 -19.88
N GLY A 54 -2.45 6.55 -19.02
CA GLY A 54 -2.67 6.60 -17.60
C GLY A 54 -1.82 5.61 -16.82
N ALA A 55 -2.05 5.55 -15.54
CA ALA A 55 -1.53 4.48 -14.70
C ALA A 55 -2.53 4.17 -13.58
N VAL A 56 -2.45 2.96 -13.06
CA VAL A 56 -3.22 2.53 -11.90
C VAL A 56 -2.26 2.11 -10.82
N LEU A 57 -2.43 2.67 -9.64
CA LEU A 57 -1.77 2.25 -8.41
C LEU A 57 -2.74 1.42 -7.59
N SER A 58 -2.36 0.20 -7.29
CA SER A 58 -3.05 -0.66 -6.33
C SER A 58 -2.26 -0.70 -5.02
N VAL A 59 -2.92 -0.42 -3.91
CA VAL A 59 -2.36 -0.45 -2.56
C VAL A 59 -3.12 -1.50 -1.77
N TRP A 60 -2.39 -2.46 -1.21
CA TRP A 60 -2.97 -3.51 -0.36
C TRP A 60 -2.48 -3.32 1.06
N ASP A 61 -3.43 -3.01 1.95
CA ASP A 61 -3.21 -2.87 3.37
C ASP A 61 -3.94 -3.96 4.14
N TYR A 62 -3.28 -4.51 5.14
CA TYR A 62 -3.82 -5.55 6.00
C TYR A 62 -3.99 -4.99 7.41
N ARG A 63 -5.21 -5.08 7.96
CA ARG A 63 -5.53 -4.54 9.28
C ARG A 63 -6.27 -5.56 10.14
N TYR A 64 -6.00 -5.51 11.43
CA TYR A 64 -6.73 -6.29 12.43
C TYR A 64 -7.98 -5.57 12.96
N ASP A 65 -8.07 -4.27 12.76
CA ASP A 65 -9.25 -3.47 13.11
C ASP A 65 -10.28 -3.46 11.95
N LYS A 66 -11.41 -2.78 12.17
CA LYS A 66 -12.50 -2.68 11.19
C LYS A 66 -12.41 -1.45 10.29
N ALA A 67 -11.35 -0.65 10.39
CA ALA A 67 -11.20 0.55 9.60
C ALA A 67 -11.18 0.24 8.11
N GLN A 68 -11.90 1.05 7.33
CA GLN A 68 -12.04 0.90 5.88
C GLN A 68 -11.38 2.08 5.18
N LEU A 69 -10.78 1.83 4.03
CA LEU A 69 -10.23 2.88 3.18
C LEU A 69 -11.34 3.76 2.59
N LEU A 70 -11.12 5.05 2.60
CA LEU A 70 -11.95 6.01 1.87
C LEU A 70 -11.58 6.02 0.38
N LYS A 71 -12.55 6.36 -0.48
CA LYS A 71 -12.41 6.36 -1.94
C LYS A 71 -11.70 7.61 -2.46
N ARG A 72 -10.59 7.98 -1.83
CA ARG A 72 -9.78 9.14 -2.21
C ARG A 72 -8.32 8.94 -1.83
N ALA A 73 -7.44 9.52 -2.61
CA ALA A 73 -6.01 9.55 -2.35
C ALA A 73 -5.41 10.86 -2.84
N ILE A 74 -4.27 11.23 -2.29
CA ILE A 74 -3.49 12.39 -2.73
C ILE A 74 -2.08 11.92 -3.05
N LEU A 75 -1.64 12.19 -4.26
CA LEU A 75 -0.26 12.03 -4.68
C LEU A 75 0.42 13.40 -4.58
N PHE A 76 1.59 13.47 -3.97
CA PHE A 76 2.43 14.66 -3.97
C PHE A 76 3.66 14.40 -4.84
N THR A 77 3.87 15.26 -5.80
CA THR A 77 5.07 15.27 -6.64
C THR A 77 5.84 16.56 -6.36
N ASP A 78 7.01 16.44 -5.76
CA ASP A 78 7.83 17.59 -5.30
C ASP A 78 6.99 18.61 -4.48
N GLY A 79 6.08 18.11 -3.64
CA GLY A 79 5.19 18.90 -2.80
C GLY A 79 3.89 19.37 -3.45
N ALA A 80 3.74 19.26 -4.77
CA ALA A 80 2.49 19.60 -5.47
C ALA A 80 1.43 18.49 -5.30
N PRO A 81 0.23 18.78 -4.76
CA PRO A 81 -0.80 17.80 -4.52
C PRO A 81 -1.62 17.50 -5.78
N TRP A 82 -1.90 16.22 -5.98
CA TRP A 82 -2.84 15.70 -6.95
C TRP A 82 -3.91 14.91 -6.22
N GLU A 83 -5.10 15.48 -6.05
CA GLU A 83 -6.24 14.71 -5.55
C GLU A 83 -6.76 13.76 -6.61
N MET A 84 -6.93 12.50 -6.23
CA MET A 84 -7.34 11.46 -7.14
C MET A 84 -8.51 10.67 -6.59
N PRO A 85 -9.52 10.39 -7.42
CA PRO A 85 -10.56 9.46 -7.07
C PRO A 85 -9.98 8.06 -6.98
N ALA A 86 -10.49 7.29 -6.03
CA ALA A 86 -10.09 5.91 -5.85
C ALA A 86 -11.31 5.02 -5.70
N SER A 87 -11.15 3.75 -6.01
CA SER A 87 -12.07 2.70 -5.65
C SER A 87 -11.47 1.81 -4.58
N THR A 88 -12.31 1.20 -3.77
CA THR A 88 -11.88 0.38 -2.65
C THR A 88 -12.55 -0.97 -2.70
N LYS A 89 -11.82 -2.00 -2.27
CA LYS A 89 -12.35 -3.33 -2.03
C LYS A 89 -11.86 -3.81 -0.68
N GLN A 90 -12.78 -4.27 0.16
CA GLN A 90 -12.45 -4.89 1.43
C GLN A 90 -12.82 -6.37 1.40
N THR A 91 -11.90 -7.22 1.80
CA THR A 91 -12.14 -8.63 2.04
C THR A 91 -11.91 -8.91 3.51
N ARG A 92 -12.95 -9.41 4.19
CA ARG A 92 -12.85 -9.79 5.60
C ARG A 92 -12.44 -11.25 5.70
N ALA A 93 -11.29 -11.49 6.29
CA ALA A 93 -10.91 -12.80 6.78
C ALA A 93 -11.16 -12.87 8.30
N ARG A 94 -11.17 -14.09 8.85
CA ARG A 94 -11.54 -14.33 10.26
C ARG A 94 -10.74 -13.49 11.27
N TRP A 95 -9.48 -13.18 10.95
CA TRP A 95 -8.53 -12.51 11.84
C TRP A 95 -7.91 -11.26 11.24
N LEU A 96 -8.14 -10.99 9.96
CA LEU A 96 -7.43 -9.99 9.20
C LEU A 96 -8.37 -9.40 8.13
N ASN A 97 -8.41 -8.08 8.05
CA ASN A 97 -9.10 -7.38 6.99
C ASN A 97 -8.09 -6.98 5.91
N GLU A 98 -8.31 -7.41 4.69
CA GLU A 98 -7.56 -6.97 3.52
C GLU A 98 -8.29 -5.78 2.90
N ASN A 99 -7.64 -4.63 2.89
CA ASN A 99 -8.12 -3.41 2.26
C ASN A 99 -7.34 -3.16 0.98
N LYS A 100 -8.04 -3.01 -0.13
CA LYS A 100 -7.45 -2.66 -1.43
C LYS A 100 -7.93 -1.28 -1.85
N LEU A 101 -6.99 -0.43 -2.24
CA LEU A 101 -7.23 0.87 -2.81
C LEU A 101 -6.72 0.86 -4.26
N PHE A 102 -7.57 1.24 -5.20
CA PHE A 102 -7.20 1.36 -6.61
C PHE A 102 -7.30 2.83 -7.00
N VAL A 103 -6.19 3.43 -7.36
CA VAL A 103 -6.07 4.85 -7.69
C VAL A 103 -5.72 4.99 -9.17
N SER A 104 -6.53 5.72 -9.91
CA SER A 104 -6.25 6.05 -11.32
C SER A 104 -5.48 7.37 -11.39
N LEU A 105 -4.28 7.32 -11.96
CA LEU A 105 -3.42 8.48 -12.15
C LEU A 105 -3.65 9.06 -13.55
N PRO A 106 -4.14 10.29 -13.67
CA PRO A 106 -4.36 10.92 -14.95
C PRO A 106 -3.03 11.32 -15.62
N LYS A 107 -3.04 11.43 -16.92
CA LYS A 107 -1.86 11.75 -17.75
C LYS A 107 -1.08 12.97 -17.26
N MET A 108 -1.76 13.99 -16.76
CA MET A 108 -1.09 15.20 -16.25
C MET A 108 -0.27 14.93 -14.99
N ALA A 109 -0.82 14.16 -14.04
CA ALA A 109 -0.10 13.76 -12.83
C ALA A 109 1.12 12.87 -13.16
N LEU A 110 1.03 12.07 -14.22
CA LEU A 110 2.12 11.20 -14.66
C LEU A 110 3.30 11.99 -15.23
N ARG A 111 3.06 13.13 -15.86
CA ARG A 111 4.14 14.01 -16.35
C ARG A 111 4.99 14.52 -15.18
N ASP A 112 4.33 14.98 -14.13
CA ASP A 112 5.02 15.45 -12.93
C ASP A 112 5.72 14.31 -12.21
N LEU A 113 5.09 13.14 -12.13
CA LEU A 113 5.68 11.94 -11.52
C LEU A 113 6.97 11.48 -12.22
N ILE A 114 7.04 11.55 -13.56
CA ILE A 114 8.22 11.18 -14.35
C ILE A 114 9.42 12.06 -13.98
N LEU A 115 9.19 13.33 -13.65
CA LEU A 115 10.23 14.33 -13.37
C LEU A 115 10.48 14.53 -11.88
N ALA A 116 9.63 14.00 -11.02
CA ALA A 116 9.67 14.22 -9.59
C ALA A 116 10.97 13.68 -8.96
N LYS A 117 11.49 14.42 -8.01
CA LYS A 117 12.62 14.02 -7.16
C LYS A 117 12.13 13.37 -5.87
N GLU A 118 10.94 13.77 -5.43
CA GLU A 118 10.27 13.22 -4.27
C GLU A 118 8.81 12.95 -4.60
N VAL A 119 8.33 11.78 -4.20
CA VAL A 119 6.93 11.36 -4.34
C VAL A 119 6.43 10.91 -2.98
N ARG A 120 5.28 11.44 -2.57
CA ARG A 120 4.57 11.02 -1.36
C ARG A 120 3.16 10.63 -1.72
N PHE A 121 2.59 9.72 -0.97
CA PHE A 121 1.24 9.24 -1.17
C PHE A 121 0.46 9.28 0.14
N LYS A 122 -0.76 9.84 0.09
CA LYS A 122 -1.64 9.94 1.23
C LYS A 122 -2.98 9.29 0.94
N PHE A 123 -3.43 8.46 1.86
CA PHE A 123 -4.76 7.85 1.82
C PHE A 123 -5.38 7.81 3.22
N PHE A 124 -6.68 7.56 3.28
CA PHE A 124 -7.48 7.84 4.47
C PHE A 124 -8.35 6.65 4.84
N TYR A 125 -8.61 6.52 6.12
CA TYR A 125 -9.54 5.55 6.70
C TYR A 125 -10.78 6.23 7.25
N ASP A 126 -11.88 5.49 7.37
CA ASP A 126 -13.17 5.98 7.89
C ASP A 126 -13.16 6.29 9.38
N ASN A 127 -12.15 5.82 10.12
CA ASN A 127 -11.94 6.14 11.54
C ASN A 127 -11.15 7.45 11.78
N GLY A 128 -10.91 8.25 10.75
CA GLY A 128 -10.16 9.51 10.83
C GLY A 128 -8.63 9.34 10.73
N GLN A 129 -8.11 8.13 10.70
CA GLN A 129 -6.69 7.89 10.47
C GLN A 129 -6.31 8.16 9.00
N SER A 130 -5.07 8.52 8.77
CA SER A 130 -4.50 8.62 7.43
C SER A 130 -3.07 8.10 7.42
N VAL A 131 -2.65 7.62 6.27
CA VAL A 131 -1.27 7.28 5.97
C VAL A 131 -0.73 8.33 5.01
N ASP A 132 0.42 8.89 5.32
CA ASP A 132 1.10 9.91 4.51
C ASP A 132 2.59 9.57 4.52
N LEU A 133 3.04 8.86 3.51
CA LEU A 133 4.38 8.32 3.43
C LEU A 133 5.05 8.63 2.10
N PRO A 134 6.37 8.90 2.12
CA PRO A 134 7.14 9.01 0.90
C PRO A 134 7.28 7.64 0.22
N LEU A 135 7.40 7.68 -1.09
CA LEU A 135 7.84 6.53 -1.86
C LEU A 135 9.36 6.39 -1.73
N GLY A 136 9.84 5.19 -1.48
CA GLY A 136 11.29 4.95 -1.44
C GLY A 136 11.95 5.21 -2.79
N GLN A 137 13.20 5.61 -2.79
CA GLN A 137 13.93 5.98 -4.01
C GLN A 137 13.94 4.86 -5.06
N LYS A 138 14.13 3.63 -4.62
CA LYS A 138 14.15 2.45 -5.50
C LYS A 138 12.81 2.22 -6.17
N GLU A 139 11.73 2.33 -5.41
CA GLU A 139 10.36 2.16 -5.90
C GLU A 139 9.97 3.30 -6.84
N MET A 140 10.31 4.54 -6.50
CA MET A 140 10.08 5.70 -7.34
C MET A 140 10.76 5.55 -8.71
N VAL A 141 12.00 5.14 -8.73
CA VAL A 141 12.74 4.89 -9.99
C VAL A 141 12.08 3.78 -10.81
N ALA A 142 11.57 2.74 -10.15
CA ALA A 142 10.85 1.65 -10.83
C ALA A 142 9.56 2.16 -11.49
N TRP A 143 8.77 2.99 -10.81
CA TRP A 143 7.58 3.61 -11.39
C TRP A 143 7.91 4.52 -12.56
N GLN A 144 8.88 5.41 -12.39
CA GLN A 144 9.33 6.32 -13.46
C GLN A 144 9.80 5.56 -14.71
N ARG A 145 10.46 4.42 -14.52
CA ARG A 145 10.88 3.55 -15.63
C ARG A 145 9.67 3.01 -16.38
N LYS A 146 8.67 2.49 -15.68
CA LYS A 146 7.42 1.99 -16.29
C LYS A 146 6.67 3.06 -17.09
N LEU A 147 6.79 4.33 -16.70
CA LEU A 147 6.15 5.45 -17.37
C LEU A 147 6.90 5.94 -18.62
N ARG A 148 8.20 5.72 -18.70
CA ARG A 148 9.04 6.19 -19.81
C ARG A 148 9.09 5.22 -21.01
N TRP A 149 8.77 3.94 -20.78
CA TRP A 149 8.90 2.88 -21.80
C TRP A 149 7.56 2.46 -22.40
#